data_64810c7c2431b43c322bf94be2974745
#
_entry.id   64810c7c2431b43c322bf94be2974745
#
_cell.length_a   1.000
_cell.length_b   1.000
_cell.length_c   1.000
_cell.angle_alpha   90.00
_cell.angle_beta   90.00
_cell.angle_gamma   90.00
#
_symmetry.space_group_name_H-M   'P 1'
#
loop_
_entity.id
_entity.type
_entity.pdbx_description
1 polymer ?
#
loop_
_entity_poly.entity_id
_entity_poly.type
_entity_poly.pdbx_seq_one_letter_code
_entity_poly.pdbx_strand_id
1 'polypeptide(L)'
;IEVVDRPKGSYADRVIATAEERLGYAPNGSVFGSSTLRFPFPLLGPSIHMRFAEDSTFVGNLIRRLTPRPVWMREVSPSLRAKVAQQPLRAFGYLSAEVRSEIIPEKADSLQARVDYKLDLGPLYLLDSVRYFPRVYIRPGRYFYHHRLSALQRGRPFSLEALEVDRTIARAFLREHG
;
A
#
# COMPACT_ATOMS: atom_id res chain seq x y z
N ILE A 1 -2.40 -4.67 -11.97
CA ILE A 1 -2.41 -3.29 -11.44
C ILE A 1 -2.09 -2.38 -12.61
N GLU A 2 -2.90 -1.38 -12.82
CA GLU A 2 -2.76 -0.37 -13.87
C GLU A 2 -2.63 1.00 -13.20
N VAL A 3 -1.63 1.79 -13.60
CA VAL A 3 -1.44 3.16 -13.12
C VAL A 3 -1.85 4.11 -14.25
N VAL A 4 -2.89 4.90 -14.00
CA VAL A 4 -3.39 5.89 -14.95
C VAL A 4 -2.44 7.10 -14.95
N ASP A 5 -2.10 7.59 -16.13
CA ASP A 5 -1.22 8.77 -16.31
C ASP A 5 0.04 8.73 -15.42
N ARG A 6 0.78 7.61 -15.45
CA ARG A 6 1.94 7.37 -14.60
C ARG A 6 2.93 8.54 -14.63
N PRO A 7 3.13 9.26 -13.51
CA PRO A 7 4.10 10.34 -13.46
C PRO A 7 5.53 9.81 -13.62
N LYS A 8 6.37 10.55 -14.33
CA LYS A 8 7.78 10.19 -14.51
C LYS A 8 8.60 10.64 -13.31
N GLY A 9 9.45 9.76 -12.79
CA GLY A 9 10.44 10.09 -11.77
C GLY A 9 10.53 9.09 -10.65
N SER A 10 11.72 8.94 -10.07
CA SER A 10 12.03 7.98 -9.01
C SER A 10 11.18 8.16 -7.73
N TYR A 11 10.70 9.37 -7.47
CA TYR A 11 9.81 9.65 -6.34
C TYR A 11 8.44 9.00 -6.55
N ALA A 12 7.83 9.23 -7.71
CA ALA A 12 6.56 8.62 -8.08
C ALA A 12 6.65 7.09 -8.08
N ASP A 13 7.73 6.54 -8.65
CA ASP A 13 7.93 5.09 -8.70
C ASP A 13 7.99 4.46 -7.30
N ARG A 14 8.67 5.10 -6.34
CA ARG A 14 8.70 4.61 -4.94
C ARG A 14 7.33 4.65 -4.29
N VAL A 15 6.58 5.72 -4.50
CA VAL A 15 5.24 5.87 -3.92
C VAL A 15 4.28 4.84 -4.51
N ILE A 16 4.34 4.62 -5.82
CA ILE A 16 3.56 3.59 -6.52
C ILE A 16 3.93 2.20 -5.97
N ALA A 17 5.21 1.86 -5.85
CA ALA A 17 5.66 0.58 -5.32
C ALA A 17 5.13 0.33 -3.89
N THR A 18 5.09 1.36 -3.04
CA THR A 18 4.51 1.25 -1.69
C THR A 18 3.01 0.95 -1.73
N ALA A 19 2.27 1.54 -2.68
CA ALA A 19 0.85 1.26 -2.85
C ALA A 19 0.63 -0.16 -3.42
N GLU A 20 1.44 -0.58 -4.39
CA GLU A 20 1.40 -1.92 -4.98
C GLU A 20 1.67 -3.01 -3.93
N GLU A 21 2.60 -2.79 -3.01
CA GLU A 21 2.86 -3.70 -1.89
C GLU A 21 1.61 -3.88 -1.01
N ARG A 22 0.85 -2.82 -0.76
CA ARG A 22 -0.40 -2.89 0.00
C ARG A 22 -1.54 -3.59 -0.74
N LEU A 23 -1.52 -3.54 -2.07
CA LEU A 23 -2.49 -4.25 -2.92
C LEU A 23 -2.14 -5.72 -3.07
N GLY A 24 -0.87 -6.09 -2.92
CA GLY A 24 -0.38 -7.44 -3.08
C GLY A 24 -1.14 -8.44 -2.22
N TYR A 25 -1.62 -9.51 -2.85
CA TYR A 25 -2.21 -10.67 -2.19
C TYR A 25 -1.80 -11.93 -2.95
N ALA A 26 -1.50 -12.99 -2.21
CA ALA A 26 -1.13 -14.25 -2.83
C ALA A 26 -2.34 -14.85 -3.57
N PRO A 27 -2.32 -14.97 -4.91
CA PRO A 27 -3.44 -15.51 -5.66
C PRO A 27 -3.56 -17.03 -5.48
N ASN A 28 -4.68 -17.58 -5.92
CA ASN A 28 -4.86 -19.02 -6.00
C ASN A 28 -3.72 -19.67 -6.81
N GLY A 29 -3.13 -20.73 -6.25
CA GLY A 29 -1.99 -21.42 -6.88
C GLY A 29 -0.64 -20.71 -6.70
N SER A 30 -0.53 -19.70 -5.84
CA SER A 30 0.74 -19.08 -5.49
C SER A 30 1.66 -20.08 -4.77
N VAL A 31 2.95 -20.00 -5.07
CA VAL A 31 3.99 -20.80 -4.40
C VAL A 31 4.62 -19.94 -3.30
N PHE A 32 4.69 -20.47 -2.09
CA PHE A 32 5.25 -19.77 -0.91
C PHE A 32 4.64 -18.39 -0.61
N GLY A 33 3.36 -18.20 -0.95
CA GLY A 33 2.67 -16.93 -0.71
C GLY A 33 3.09 -15.79 -1.67
N SER A 34 3.83 -16.08 -2.72
CA SER A 34 4.26 -15.10 -3.71
C SER A 34 3.09 -14.60 -4.55
N SER A 35 3.01 -13.28 -4.79
CA SER A 35 2.04 -12.69 -5.71
C SER A 35 2.34 -12.98 -7.19
N THR A 36 3.57 -13.39 -7.52
CA THR A 36 4.07 -13.55 -8.89
C THR A 36 4.39 -15.00 -9.27
N LEU A 37 4.86 -15.80 -8.31
CA LEU A 37 5.19 -17.19 -8.55
C LEU A 37 3.95 -18.09 -8.47
N ARG A 38 3.60 -18.71 -9.59
CA ARG A 38 2.47 -19.66 -9.68
C ARG A 38 2.98 -21.07 -9.86
N PHE A 39 2.24 -22.02 -9.32
CA PHE A 39 2.52 -23.44 -9.55
C PHE A 39 2.34 -23.77 -11.04
N PRO A 40 3.28 -24.52 -11.67
CA PRO A 40 3.26 -24.76 -13.12
C PRO A 40 2.09 -25.64 -13.59
N PHE A 41 1.36 -26.26 -12.65
CA PHE A 41 0.20 -27.09 -12.95
C PHE A 41 -1.08 -26.49 -12.36
N PRO A 42 -1.79 -25.59 -13.08
CA PRO A 42 -2.99 -24.93 -12.57
C PRO A 42 -4.14 -25.90 -12.23
N LEU A 43 -4.13 -27.10 -12.82
CA LEU A 43 -5.14 -28.14 -12.59
C LEU A 43 -5.05 -28.83 -11.21
N LEU A 44 -3.92 -28.70 -10.50
CA LEU A 44 -3.69 -29.33 -9.20
C LEU A 44 -3.94 -28.37 -8.01
N GLY A 45 -4.51 -27.22 -8.27
CA GLY A 45 -4.70 -26.17 -7.27
C GLY A 45 -6.00 -26.28 -6.46
N PRO A 46 -6.74 -25.19 -6.34
CA PRO A 46 -7.89 -25.05 -5.45
C PRO A 46 -9.02 -26.03 -5.71
N SER A 47 -9.24 -26.43 -6.97
CA SER A 47 -10.30 -27.35 -7.38
C SER A 47 -10.10 -28.75 -6.77
N ILE A 48 -8.85 -29.25 -6.72
CA ILE A 48 -8.53 -30.51 -6.07
C ILE A 48 -8.67 -30.39 -4.58
N HIS A 49 -8.19 -29.30 -3.98
CA HIS A 49 -8.38 -29.07 -2.55
C HIS A 49 -9.87 -29.11 -2.16
N MET A 50 -10.73 -28.47 -2.94
CA MET A 50 -12.17 -28.47 -2.71
C MET A 50 -12.79 -29.86 -2.90
N ARG A 51 -12.35 -30.64 -3.89
CA ARG A 51 -12.88 -31.99 -4.16
C ARG A 51 -12.59 -32.96 -3.01
N PHE A 52 -11.46 -32.79 -2.32
CA PHE A 52 -11.05 -33.60 -1.18
C PHE A 52 -11.26 -32.90 0.17
N ALA A 53 -11.99 -31.78 0.21
CA ALA A 53 -12.21 -31.01 1.43
C ALA A 53 -12.91 -31.81 2.53
N GLU A 54 -13.85 -32.69 2.15
CA GLU A 54 -14.65 -33.54 3.04
C GLU A 54 -14.12 -34.97 3.13
N ASP A 55 -13.06 -35.33 2.40
CA ASP A 55 -12.50 -36.67 2.40
C ASP A 55 -11.63 -36.88 3.65
N SER A 56 -12.07 -37.78 4.53
CA SER A 56 -11.38 -38.16 5.76
C SER A 56 -10.32 -39.25 5.59
N THR A 57 -10.13 -39.77 4.38
CA THR A 57 -9.11 -40.78 4.10
C THR A 57 -7.70 -40.24 4.26
N PHE A 58 -6.74 -41.14 4.48
CA PHE A 58 -5.31 -40.77 4.54
C PHE A 58 -4.86 -40.06 3.28
N VAL A 59 -5.33 -40.53 2.09
CA VAL A 59 -5.03 -39.92 0.79
C VAL A 59 -5.62 -38.50 0.68
N GLY A 60 -6.87 -38.29 1.09
CA GLY A 60 -7.52 -36.99 1.13
C GLY A 60 -6.79 -36.01 2.04
N ASN A 61 -6.33 -36.47 3.21
CA ASN A 61 -5.53 -35.67 4.14
C ASN A 61 -4.17 -35.27 3.53
N LEU A 62 -3.50 -36.16 2.82
CA LEU A 62 -2.23 -35.89 2.18
C LEU A 62 -2.40 -34.86 1.05
N ILE A 63 -3.42 -35.04 0.22
CA ILE A 63 -3.73 -34.10 -0.90
C ILE A 63 -4.05 -32.72 -0.33
N ARG A 64 -4.86 -32.59 0.72
CA ARG A 64 -5.17 -31.30 1.37
C ARG A 64 -3.93 -30.60 1.92
N ARG A 65 -2.94 -31.35 2.41
CA ARG A 65 -1.67 -30.75 2.89
C ARG A 65 -0.78 -30.26 1.75
N LEU A 66 -0.83 -30.92 0.61
CA LEU A 66 0.00 -30.61 -0.56
C LEU A 66 -0.62 -29.57 -1.49
N THR A 67 -1.95 -29.41 -1.44
CA THR A 67 -2.66 -28.42 -2.28
C THR A 67 -2.88 -27.11 -1.55
N PRO A 68 -2.66 -25.96 -2.21
CA PRO A 68 -2.93 -24.66 -1.61
C PRO A 68 -4.44 -24.49 -1.34
N ARG A 69 -4.78 -23.89 -0.21
CA ARG A 69 -6.17 -23.56 0.11
C ARG A 69 -6.71 -22.54 -0.89
N PRO A 70 -7.98 -22.68 -1.29
CA PRO A 70 -8.61 -21.68 -2.13
C PRO A 70 -8.70 -20.34 -1.38
N VAL A 71 -8.33 -19.29 -2.06
CA VAL A 71 -8.49 -17.92 -1.55
C VAL A 71 -9.84 -17.39 -2.00
N TRP A 72 -10.71 -17.09 -1.04
CA TRP A 72 -12.04 -16.56 -1.31
C TRP A 72 -12.01 -15.06 -1.55
N MET A 73 -12.83 -14.56 -2.47
CA MET A 73 -12.93 -13.14 -2.78
C MET A 73 -13.25 -12.28 -1.54
N ARG A 74 -14.05 -12.79 -0.61
CA ARG A 74 -14.35 -12.12 0.66
C ARG A 74 -13.10 -11.93 1.55
N GLU A 75 -12.12 -12.84 1.48
CA GLU A 75 -10.86 -12.74 2.24
C GLU A 75 -9.91 -11.73 1.60
N VAL A 76 -9.93 -11.64 0.28
CA VAL A 76 -9.16 -10.64 -0.47
C VAL A 76 -9.64 -9.23 -0.14
N SER A 77 -10.96 -9.03 0.02
CA SER A 77 -11.58 -7.74 0.31
C SER A 77 -11.04 -6.60 -0.59
N PRO A 78 -11.20 -6.66 -1.93
CA PRO A 78 -10.53 -5.76 -2.86
C PRO A 78 -10.77 -4.27 -2.58
N SER A 79 -11.99 -3.91 -2.21
CA SER A 79 -12.34 -2.53 -1.91
C SER A 79 -11.64 -1.98 -0.65
N LEU A 80 -11.46 -2.82 0.37
CA LEU A 80 -10.72 -2.44 1.56
C LEU A 80 -9.22 -2.27 1.24
N ARG A 81 -8.64 -3.18 0.46
CA ARG A 81 -7.25 -3.07 0.00
C ARG A 81 -7.02 -1.82 -0.82
N ALA A 82 -7.94 -1.48 -1.72
CA ALA A 82 -7.87 -0.24 -2.48
C ALA A 82 -7.81 0.99 -1.55
N LYS A 83 -8.66 1.04 -0.52
CA LYS A 83 -8.64 2.12 0.47
C LYS A 83 -7.34 2.16 1.27
N VAL A 84 -6.81 1.01 1.67
CA VAL A 84 -5.53 0.93 2.40
C VAL A 84 -4.36 1.37 1.52
N ALA A 85 -4.35 0.98 0.25
CA ALA A 85 -3.30 1.40 -0.71
C ALA A 85 -3.37 2.89 -1.06
N GLN A 86 -4.53 3.52 -0.93
CA GLN A 86 -4.70 4.96 -1.14
C GLN A 86 -4.03 5.80 -0.04
N GLN A 87 -3.92 5.28 1.18
CA GLN A 87 -3.35 6.01 2.31
C GLN A 87 -1.89 6.43 2.08
N PRO A 88 -0.94 5.54 1.70
CA PRO A 88 0.43 5.95 1.42
C PRO A 88 0.52 6.96 0.28
N LEU A 89 -0.29 6.81 -0.78
CA LEU A 89 -0.30 7.79 -1.87
C LEU A 89 -0.57 9.21 -1.36
N ARG A 90 -1.59 9.36 -0.51
CA ARG A 90 -1.94 10.65 0.11
C ARG A 90 -0.88 11.13 1.10
N ALA A 91 -0.29 10.22 1.87
CA ALA A 91 0.77 10.57 2.81
C ALA A 91 2.03 11.10 2.12
N PHE A 92 2.26 10.74 0.86
CA PHE A 92 3.37 11.20 0.05
C PHE A 92 3.02 12.33 -0.93
N GLY A 93 1.93 13.05 -0.70
CA GLY A 93 1.60 14.28 -1.41
C GLY A 93 0.67 14.14 -2.61
N TYR A 94 0.21 12.95 -2.94
CA TYR A 94 -0.85 12.76 -3.93
C TYR A 94 -2.23 12.80 -3.25
N LEU A 95 -2.63 13.98 -2.77
CA LEU A 95 -3.79 14.15 -1.90
C LEU A 95 -5.12 13.76 -2.57
N SER A 96 -5.20 13.92 -3.89
CA SER A 96 -6.35 13.52 -4.71
C SER A 96 -6.28 12.09 -5.24
N ALA A 97 -5.25 11.31 -4.81
CA ALA A 97 -5.11 9.96 -5.31
C ALA A 97 -6.34 9.09 -5.03
N GLU A 98 -6.73 8.32 -6.03
CA GLU A 98 -7.80 7.33 -5.95
C GLU A 98 -7.29 5.96 -6.38
N VAL A 99 -7.73 4.93 -5.66
CA VAL A 99 -7.48 3.54 -6.01
C VAL A 99 -8.82 2.84 -6.14
N ARG A 100 -9.09 2.32 -7.32
CA ARG A 100 -10.32 1.59 -7.62
C ARG A 100 -10.03 0.12 -7.83
N SER A 101 -10.92 -0.74 -7.38
CA SER A 101 -10.85 -2.19 -7.60
C SER A 101 -12.00 -2.63 -8.50
N GLU A 102 -11.70 -3.48 -9.46
CA GLU A 102 -12.68 -4.09 -10.35
C GLU A 102 -12.54 -5.60 -10.28
N ILE A 103 -13.66 -6.29 -10.09
CA ILE A 103 -13.70 -7.75 -10.05
C ILE A 103 -14.17 -8.24 -11.42
N ILE A 104 -13.30 -8.97 -12.11
CA ILE A 104 -13.56 -9.49 -13.45
C ILE A 104 -13.73 -11.01 -13.35
N PRO A 105 -14.94 -11.54 -13.56
CA PRO A 105 -15.14 -12.99 -13.62
C PRO A 105 -14.35 -13.61 -14.77
N GLU A 106 -13.75 -14.76 -14.54
CA GLU A 106 -13.06 -15.50 -15.59
C GLU A 106 -14.09 -16.20 -16.48
N LYS A 107 -14.02 -15.98 -17.81
CA LYS A 107 -15.01 -16.52 -18.77
C LYS A 107 -15.07 -18.05 -18.81
N ALA A 108 -13.96 -18.71 -18.46
CA ALA A 108 -13.86 -20.16 -18.47
C ALA A 108 -14.48 -20.82 -17.23
N ASP A 109 -14.53 -20.13 -16.12
CA ASP A 109 -15.07 -20.64 -14.86
C ASP A 109 -15.69 -19.49 -14.06
N SER A 110 -17.02 -19.50 -13.92
CA SER A 110 -17.76 -18.47 -13.18
C SER A 110 -17.43 -18.41 -11.68
N LEU A 111 -16.75 -19.42 -11.15
CA LEU A 111 -16.28 -19.47 -9.76
C LEU A 111 -14.91 -18.81 -9.58
N GLN A 112 -14.23 -18.48 -10.66
CA GLN A 112 -12.94 -17.79 -10.63
C GLN A 112 -13.09 -16.34 -11.07
N ALA A 113 -12.41 -15.45 -10.36
CA ALA A 113 -12.39 -14.04 -10.70
C ALA A 113 -10.99 -13.46 -10.51
N ARG A 114 -10.66 -12.48 -11.35
CA ARG A 114 -9.46 -11.66 -11.25
C ARG A 114 -9.84 -10.31 -10.65
N VAL A 115 -8.97 -9.76 -9.83
CA VAL A 115 -9.11 -8.40 -9.32
C VAL A 115 -8.12 -7.50 -10.04
N ASP A 116 -8.63 -6.50 -10.73
CA ASP A 116 -7.82 -5.45 -11.33
C ASP A 116 -7.91 -4.19 -10.45
N TYR A 117 -6.75 -3.58 -10.20
CA TYR A 117 -6.65 -2.33 -9.47
C TYR A 117 -6.18 -1.23 -10.42
N LYS A 118 -6.90 -0.11 -10.41
CA LYS A 118 -6.56 1.11 -11.16
C LYS A 118 -6.16 2.18 -10.17
N LEU A 119 -4.92 2.67 -10.30
CA LEU A 119 -4.36 3.73 -9.49
C LEU A 119 -4.36 5.02 -10.29
N ASP A 120 -5.09 6.01 -9.82
CA ASP A 120 -5.03 7.40 -10.30
C ASP A 120 -4.37 8.24 -9.22
N LEU A 121 -3.17 8.76 -9.51
CA LEU A 121 -2.43 9.54 -8.53
C LEU A 121 -2.91 10.99 -8.45
N GLY A 122 -3.38 11.54 -9.56
CA GLY A 122 -3.63 12.97 -9.68
C GLY A 122 -2.35 13.81 -9.54
N PRO A 123 -2.47 15.12 -9.28
CA PRO A 123 -1.32 16.01 -9.14
C PRO A 123 -0.55 15.79 -7.84
N LEU A 124 0.78 15.96 -7.92
CA LEU A 124 1.63 16.00 -6.73
C LEU A 124 1.54 17.37 -6.06
N TYR A 125 1.16 17.40 -4.81
CA TYR A 125 1.09 18.63 -4.01
C TYR A 125 2.45 18.95 -3.42
N LEU A 126 2.90 20.17 -3.61
CA LEU A 126 4.15 20.70 -3.08
C LEU A 126 3.87 21.67 -1.95
N LEU A 127 4.80 21.77 -1.01
CA LEU A 127 4.73 22.75 0.07
C LEU A 127 4.96 24.15 -0.51
N ASP A 128 3.98 25.04 -0.39
CA ASP A 128 4.12 26.45 -0.79
C ASP A 128 4.80 27.26 0.31
N SER A 129 4.33 27.15 1.54
CA SER A 129 4.90 27.85 2.68
C SER A 129 4.82 27.01 3.95
N VAL A 130 5.84 27.15 4.80
CA VAL A 130 5.87 26.57 6.14
C VAL A 130 6.04 27.70 7.15
N ARG A 131 5.10 27.81 8.08
CA ARG A 131 5.15 28.85 9.12
C ARG A 131 5.14 28.20 10.49
N TYR A 132 6.14 28.53 11.27
CA TYR A 132 6.22 28.11 12.66
C TYR A 132 5.72 29.26 13.54
N PHE A 133 4.77 29.01 14.39
CA PHE A 133 4.21 30.00 15.30
C PHE A 133 4.69 29.71 16.73
N PRO A 134 5.80 30.29 17.16
CA PRO A 134 6.17 30.22 18.56
C PRO A 134 5.24 31.18 19.34
N ARG A 135 4.32 30.61 20.08
CA ARG A 135 3.52 31.39 21.03
C ARG A 135 4.25 31.61 22.37
N VAL A 136 5.46 31.08 22.52
CA VAL A 136 6.18 31.09 23.79
C VAL A 136 7.59 31.59 23.55
N TYR A 137 8.06 32.38 24.47
CA TYR A 137 9.35 33.05 24.71
C TYR A 137 10.64 32.27 24.33
N ILE A 138 10.68 31.72 23.13
CA ILE A 138 11.91 31.14 22.61
C ILE A 138 12.79 32.25 22.06
N ARG A 139 14.02 32.34 22.54
CA ARG A 139 14.99 33.30 22.01
C ARG A 139 15.09 33.19 20.48
N PRO A 140 14.98 34.32 19.73
CA PRO A 140 14.88 34.28 18.26
C PRO A 140 15.94 33.45 17.55
N GLY A 141 17.18 33.46 18.04
CA GLY A 141 18.27 32.70 17.41
C GLY A 141 18.13 31.18 17.44
N ARG A 142 17.44 30.62 18.44
CA ARG A 142 17.20 29.16 18.55
C ARG A 142 16.07 28.68 17.63
N TYR A 143 15.10 29.55 17.41
CA TYR A 143 14.01 29.29 16.44
C TYR A 143 14.55 29.16 14.99
N PHE A 144 15.48 30.05 14.59
CA PHE A 144 16.11 29.99 13.27
C PHE A 144 16.93 28.71 13.08
N TYR A 145 17.55 28.20 14.14
CA TYR A 145 18.31 26.95 14.05
C TYR A 145 17.42 25.75 13.74
N HIS A 146 16.27 25.62 14.41
CA HIS A 146 15.31 24.57 14.13
C HIS A 146 14.76 24.65 12.69
N HIS A 147 14.38 25.83 12.23
CA HIS A 147 13.85 26.04 10.90
C HIS A 147 14.86 25.61 9.79
N ARG A 148 16.14 25.80 10.02
CA ARG A 148 17.19 25.38 9.06
C ARG A 148 17.37 23.87 9.00
N LEU A 149 17.08 23.16 10.06
CA LEU A 149 17.18 21.71 10.15
C LEU A 149 15.89 20.99 9.73
N SER A 150 14.80 21.72 9.55
CA SER A 150 13.52 21.16 9.15
C SER A 150 13.57 20.52 7.75
N ALA A 151 13.00 19.32 7.64
CA ALA A 151 12.78 18.67 6.35
C ALA A 151 11.68 19.35 5.52
N LEU A 152 10.84 20.19 6.16
CA LEU A 152 9.75 20.89 5.53
C LEU A 152 10.27 22.16 4.83
N GLN A 153 10.46 22.08 3.52
CA GLN A 153 10.97 23.19 2.73
C GLN A 153 10.00 23.52 1.58
N ARG A 154 9.91 24.80 1.25
CA ARG A 154 9.12 25.26 0.09
C ARG A 154 9.54 24.53 -1.18
N GLY A 155 8.57 24.12 -1.99
CA GLY A 155 8.79 23.42 -3.26
C GLY A 155 9.08 21.92 -3.13
N ARG A 156 9.20 21.39 -1.93
CA ARG A 156 9.28 19.94 -1.73
C ARG A 156 7.89 19.29 -1.71
N PRO A 157 7.78 18.01 -2.11
CA PRO A 157 6.54 17.27 -1.99
C PRO A 157 6.01 17.28 -0.54
N PHE A 158 4.71 17.42 -0.39
CA PHE A 158 4.08 17.18 0.91
C PHE A 158 4.38 15.76 1.37
N SER A 159 4.78 15.61 2.63
CA SER A 159 5.01 14.30 3.25
C SER A 159 4.52 14.33 4.68
N LEU A 160 3.57 13.45 5.00
CA LEU A 160 3.07 13.29 6.36
C LEU A 160 4.17 12.80 7.30
N GLU A 161 5.05 11.92 6.84
CA GLU A 161 6.20 11.44 7.60
C GLU A 161 7.16 12.59 7.95
N ALA A 162 7.52 13.43 6.96
CA ALA A 162 8.37 14.59 7.20
C ALA A 162 7.75 15.56 8.21
N LEU A 163 6.44 15.73 8.18
CA LEU A 163 5.71 16.57 9.12
C LEU A 163 5.74 16.01 10.56
N GLU A 164 5.56 14.70 10.72
CA GLU A 164 5.62 14.05 12.03
C GLU A 164 7.05 14.02 12.61
N VAL A 165 8.06 13.81 11.77
CA VAL A 165 9.46 13.92 12.16
C VAL A 165 9.78 15.34 12.63
N ASP A 166 9.41 16.36 11.85
CA ASP A 166 9.62 17.76 12.20
C ASP A 166 8.93 18.13 13.52
N ARG A 167 7.69 17.70 13.71
CA ARG A 167 6.94 17.88 14.96
C ARG A 167 7.62 17.23 16.15
N THR A 168 8.21 16.05 15.97
CA THR A 168 8.93 15.33 17.02
C THR A 168 10.20 16.07 17.40
N ILE A 169 10.97 16.54 16.42
CA ILE A 169 12.18 17.34 16.63
C ILE A 169 11.81 18.65 17.34
N ALA A 170 10.77 19.34 16.91
CA ALA A 170 10.31 20.57 17.53
C ALA A 170 9.92 20.37 19.00
N ARG A 171 9.19 19.29 19.31
CA ARG A 171 8.84 18.93 20.70
C ARG A 171 10.04 18.62 21.57
N ALA A 172 11.00 17.85 21.06
CA ALA A 172 12.24 17.55 21.77
C ALA A 172 13.01 18.86 22.07
N PHE A 173 13.19 19.69 21.07
CA PHE A 173 13.85 21.00 21.21
C PHE A 173 13.18 21.90 22.26
N LEU A 174 11.84 21.98 22.24
CA LEU A 174 11.10 22.78 23.23
C LEU A 174 11.23 22.21 24.65
N ARG A 175 11.32 20.91 24.80
CA ARG A 175 11.48 20.26 26.10
C ARG A 175 12.87 20.51 26.71
N GLU A 176 13.90 20.60 25.88
CA GLU A 176 15.28 20.85 26.31
C GLU A 176 15.57 22.33 26.59
N HIS A 177 14.81 23.25 25.99
CA HIS A 177 15.15 24.66 25.97
C HIS A 177 13.99 25.60 26.43
N GLY A 178 12.84 25.01 26.73
CA GLY A 178 11.60 25.72 27.12
C GLY A 178 11.34 25.77 28.63
#